data_8927a59ced5310130465030c32679ad2
#
_entry.id   8927a59ced5310130465030c32679ad2
#
_cell.length_a   1.000
_cell.length_b   1.000
_cell.length_c   1.000
_cell.angle_alpha   90.00
_cell.angle_beta   90.00
_cell.angle_gamma   90.00
#
_symmetry.space_group_name_H-M   'P 1'
#
loop_
_entity.id
_entity.type
_entity.pdbx_description
1 polymer ?
#
loop_
_entity_poly.entity_id
_entity_poly.type
_entity_poly.pdbx_seq_one_letter_code
_entity_poly.pdbx_strand_id
1 'polypeptide(L)'
;MAKNLLVELGLEELPAYVVTPSEKQLGDRMVAFLNEKRLAFEGIQTFSTPRRLAVRVSGLADAQTDLTEDFKGPSKKIALDADGNFTKAAQGFVRGKGLTTDDIEFREVKGEEYVYVTKHEAGKAAKEVLIDIPEILSAMTFPVNMHWANNTFEYIRPVHTLTVLLDDEA
;
A
#
# COMPACT_ATOMS: atom_id res chain seq x y z
N MET A 1 -18.49 3.85 -5.37
CA MET A 1 -19.28 4.20 -4.17
C MET A 1 -18.44 3.90 -2.94
N ALA A 2 -18.63 4.64 -1.83
CA ALA A 2 -17.91 4.35 -0.60
C ALA A 2 -18.38 3.01 0.00
N LYS A 3 -17.44 2.16 0.43
CA LYS A 3 -17.69 0.80 0.95
C LYS A 3 -17.34 0.70 2.43
N ASN A 4 -17.84 -0.35 3.08
CA ASN A 4 -17.42 -0.71 4.43
C ASN A 4 -16.51 -1.94 4.36
N LEU A 5 -15.39 -1.88 5.07
CA LEU A 5 -14.48 -3.01 5.23
C LEU A 5 -14.52 -3.47 6.68
N LEU A 6 -14.67 -4.77 6.88
CA LEU A 6 -14.47 -5.43 8.17
C LEU A 6 -13.34 -6.43 8.03
N VAL A 7 -12.37 -6.34 8.93
CA VAL A 7 -11.32 -7.36 9.09
C VAL A 7 -11.42 -7.90 10.50
N GLU A 8 -11.57 -9.21 10.63
CA GLU A 8 -11.62 -9.90 11.92
C GLU A 8 -10.60 -11.03 11.97
N LEU A 9 -9.82 -11.06 13.02
CA LEU A 9 -8.89 -12.13 13.36
C LEU A 9 -9.39 -12.89 14.57
N GLY A 10 -9.75 -14.15 14.39
CA GLY A 10 -10.10 -15.08 15.45
C GLY A 10 -8.88 -15.85 15.97
N LEU A 11 -8.68 -15.83 17.27
CA LEU A 11 -7.49 -16.34 17.96
C LEU A 11 -7.88 -17.26 19.13
N GLU A 12 -6.93 -18.03 19.63
CA GLU A 12 -6.99 -18.53 20.99
C GLU A 12 -6.87 -17.39 21.99
N GLU A 13 -7.27 -17.62 23.23
CA GLU A 13 -7.42 -16.59 24.25
C GLU A 13 -6.12 -15.80 24.49
N LEU A 14 -6.18 -14.51 24.20
CA LEU A 14 -5.10 -13.57 24.45
C LEU A 14 -4.98 -13.28 25.96
N PRO A 15 -3.77 -13.15 26.50
CA PRO A 15 -3.58 -12.62 27.84
C PRO A 15 -4.17 -11.18 27.95
N ALA A 16 -4.87 -10.90 29.03
CA ALA A 16 -5.62 -9.65 29.19
C ALA A 16 -4.78 -8.38 28.93
N TYR A 17 -3.51 -8.39 29.33
CA TYR A 17 -2.61 -7.24 29.17
C TYR A 17 -2.21 -6.93 27.72
N VAL A 18 -2.39 -7.86 26.79
CA VAL A 18 -2.07 -7.64 25.37
C VAL A 18 -3.28 -7.31 24.50
N VAL A 19 -4.50 -7.53 24.98
CA VAL A 19 -5.74 -7.33 24.20
C VAL A 19 -5.83 -5.90 23.67
N THR A 20 -5.84 -4.91 24.55
CA THR A 20 -5.93 -3.48 24.15
C THR A 20 -4.73 -2.99 23.34
N PRO A 21 -3.47 -3.31 23.68
CA PRO A 21 -2.35 -2.96 22.81
C PRO A 21 -2.42 -3.58 21.42
N SER A 22 -2.91 -4.82 21.31
CA SER A 22 -3.06 -5.49 20.02
C SER A 22 -4.17 -4.88 19.17
N GLU A 23 -5.30 -4.53 19.79
CA GLU A 23 -6.38 -3.79 19.12
C GLU A 23 -5.88 -2.47 18.52
N LYS A 24 -5.18 -1.68 19.35
CA LYS A 24 -4.59 -0.42 18.90
C LYS A 24 -3.61 -0.65 17.76
N GLN A 25 -2.72 -1.62 17.89
CA GLN A 25 -1.74 -1.95 16.85
C GLN A 25 -2.40 -2.34 15.53
N LEU A 26 -3.47 -3.14 15.57
CA LEU A 26 -4.23 -3.51 14.38
C LEU A 26 -4.82 -2.27 13.69
N GLY A 27 -5.41 -1.36 14.46
CA GLY A 27 -5.95 -0.10 13.95
C GLY A 27 -4.88 0.78 13.30
N ASP A 28 -3.78 1.01 14.00
CA ASP A 28 -2.65 1.83 13.51
C ASP A 28 -2.06 1.25 12.20
N ARG A 29 -1.90 -0.06 12.13
CA ARG A 29 -1.40 -0.76 10.94
C ARG A 29 -2.38 -0.70 9.78
N MET A 30 -3.67 -0.82 10.04
CA MET A 30 -4.70 -0.69 9.00
C MET A 30 -4.69 0.72 8.40
N VAL A 31 -4.60 1.76 9.23
CA VAL A 31 -4.47 3.15 8.76
C VAL A 31 -3.22 3.32 7.89
N ALA A 32 -2.08 2.81 8.36
CA ALA A 32 -0.83 2.89 7.60
C ALA A 32 -0.94 2.19 6.24
N PHE A 33 -1.50 0.98 6.21
CA PHE A 33 -1.71 0.20 5.00
C PHE A 33 -2.62 0.94 4.00
N LEU A 34 -3.77 1.42 4.43
CA LEU A 34 -4.71 2.11 3.54
C LEU A 34 -4.09 3.38 2.94
N ASN A 35 -3.32 4.13 3.74
CA ASN A 35 -2.59 5.31 3.27
C ASN A 35 -1.48 4.94 2.28
N GLU A 36 -0.66 3.94 2.58
CA GLU A 36 0.40 3.44 1.70
C GLU A 36 -0.17 2.95 0.36
N LYS A 37 -1.29 2.23 0.43
CA LYS A 37 -2.00 1.74 -0.76
C LYS A 37 -2.89 2.81 -1.41
N ARG A 38 -2.86 4.06 -0.96
CA ARG A 38 -3.65 5.18 -1.54
C ARG A 38 -5.15 4.90 -1.62
N LEU A 39 -5.68 4.18 -0.66
CA LEU A 39 -7.11 3.93 -0.48
C LEU A 39 -7.67 4.94 0.51
N ALA A 40 -8.45 5.89 0.03
CA ALA A 40 -9.13 6.86 0.88
C ALA A 40 -10.22 6.18 1.72
N PHE A 41 -10.41 6.65 2.96
CA PHE A 41 -11.47 6.18 3.86
C PHE A 41 -11.94 7.32 4.77
N GLU A 42 -13.12 7.20 5.35
CA GLU A 42 -13.72 8.25 6.20
C GLU A 42 -13.46 8.02 7.68
N GLY A 43 -13.48 6.77 8.13
CA GLY A 43 -13.31 6.46 9.54
C GLY A 43 -12.86 5.04 9.79
N ILE A 44 -12.29 4.83 10.97
CA ILE A 44 -11.85 3.52 11.44
C ILE A 44 -12.32 3.30 12.88
N GLN A 45 -12.76 2.10 13.17
CA GLN A 45 -13.14 1.64 14.50
C GLN A 45 -12.51 0.30 14.78
N THR A 46 -11.99 0.13 15.97
CA THR A 46 -11.38 -1.12 16.41
C THR A 46 -12.20 -1.77 17.50
N PHE A 47 -12.15 -3.08 17.56
CA PHE A 47 -12.86 -3.89 18.54
C PHE A 47 -11.98 -5.04 18.97
N SER A 48 -12.08 -5.40 20.25
CA SER A 48 -11.37 -6.57 20.77
C SER A 48 -12.17 -7.35 21.79
N THR A 49 -11.92 -8.62 21.81
CA THR A 49 -12.25 -9.54 22.90
C THR A 49 -11.03 -10.40 23.19
N PRO A 50 -10.98 -11.17 24.25
CA PRO A 50 -9.84 -12.08 24.48
C PRO A 50 -9.53 -13.03 23.33
N ARG A 51 -10.52 -13.32 22.46
CA ARG A 51 -10.37 -14.26 21.34
C ARG A 51 -10.55 -13.64 19.97
N ARG A 52 -10.73 -12.31 19.86
CA ARG A 52 -10.96 -11.62 18.58
C ARG A 52 -10.33 -10.24 18.57
N LEU A 53 -9.72 -9.91 17.47
CA LEU A 53 -9.34 -8.56 17.12
C LEU A 53 -10.06 -8.18 15.83
N ALA A 54 -10.68 -7.02 15.79
CA ALA A 54 -11.37 -6.58 14.58
C ALA A 54 -11.15 -5.10 14.31
N VAL A 55 -11.19 -4.74 13.04
CA VAL A 55 -11.18 -3.36 12.58
C VAL A 55 -12.26 -3.19 11.53
N ARG A 56 -13.06 -2.14 11.69
CA ARG A 56 -14.06 -1.70 10.73
C ARG A 56 -13.59 -0.38 10.12
N VAL A 57 -13.59 -0.32 8.80
CA VAL A 57 -13.30 0.89 8.03
C VAL A 57 -14.59 1.31 7.34
N SER A 58 -14.98 2.57 7.51
CA SER A 58 -16.14 3.17 6.84
C SER A 58 -15.70 4.11 5.74
N GLY A 59 -16.49 4.22 4.68
CA GLY A 59 -16.23 5.13 3.59
C GLY A 59 -14.99 4.79 2.77
N LEU A 60 -14.64 3.49 2.65
CA LEU A 60 -13.49 3.05 1.85
C LEU A 60 -13.74 3.30 0.38
N ALA A 61 -12.77 3.89 -0.32
CA ALA A 61 -12.82 4.12 -1.76
C ALA A 61 -12.85 2.80 -2.54
N ASP A 62 -13.58 2.78 -3.66
CA ASP A 62 -13.66 1.61 -4.56
C ASP A 62 -12.32 1.24 -5.23
N ALA A 63 -11.43 2.21 -5.36
CA ALA A 63 -10.12 2.04 -5.99
C ALA A 63 -9.09 2.98 -5.37
N GLN A 64 -7.83 2.66 -5.60
CA GLN A 64 -6.71 3.54 -5.28
C GLN A 64 -6.81 4.84 -6.08
N THR A 65 -6.32 5.92 -5.48
CA THR A 65 -6.11 7.16 -6.24
C THR A 65 -5.02 6.95 -7.28
N ASP A 66 -5.27 7.43 -8.50
CA ASP A 66 -4.26 7.42 -9.57
C ASP A 66 -2.99 8.14 -9.11
N LEU A 67 -1.85 7.59 -9.47
CA LEU A 67 -0.57 8.19 -9.17
C LEU A 67 -0.02 8.82 -10.44
N THR A 68 0.31 10.11 -10.34
CA THR A 68 1.02 10.84 -11.38
C THR A 68 2.34 11.31 -10.79
N GLU A 69 3.43 10.81 -11.31
CA GLU A 69 4.77 11.18 -10.85
C GLU A 69 5.57 11.82 -11.97
N ASP A 70 6.11 12.99 -11.69
CA ASP A 70 7.04 13.70 -12.58
C ASP A 70 8.47 13.34 -12.21
N PHE A 71 9.21 12.81 -13.18
CA PHE A 71 10.63 12.50 -13.02
C PHE A 71 11.48 13.48 -13.81
N LYS A 72 12.43 14.10 -13.13
CA LYS A 72 13.44 14.95 -13.74
C LYS A 72 14.59 14.09 -14.25
N GLY A 73 14.89 14.21 -15.53
CA GLY A 73 16.00 13.54 -16.22
C GLY A 73 17.21 14.45 -16.48
N PRO A 74 18.06 14.05 -17.43
CA PRO A 74 19.23 14.82 -17.83
C PRO A 74 18.85 16.17 -18.46
N SER A 75 19.81 17.10 -18.51
CA SER A 75 19.60 18.36 -19.24
C SER A 75 19.45 18.09 -20.75
N LYS A 76 18.73 18.96 -21.43
CA LYS A 76 18.52 18.89 -22.89
C LYS A 76 19.81 18.73 -23.69
N LYS A 77 20.90 19.39 -23.24
CA LYS A 77 22.24 19.32 -23.86
C LYS A 77 22.82 17.91 -23.82
N ILE A 78 22.46 17.11 -22.82
CA ILE A 78 22.91 15.72 -22.67
C ILE A 78 21.89 14.76 -23.29
N ALA A 79 20.64 15.14 -23.29
CA ALA A 79 19.53 14.32 -23.77
C ALA A 79 19.43 14.27 -25.30
N LEU A 80 19.89 15.29 -25.99
CA LEU A 80 19.94 15.37 -27.46
C LEU A 80 21.36 15.38 -27.95
N ASP A 81 21.60 14.75 -29.11
CA ASP A 81 22.86 14.85 -29.87
C ASP A 81 22.89 16.09 -30.79
N ALA A 82 23.96 16.27 -31.54
CA ALA A 82 24.12 17.39 -32.46
C ALA A 82 23.07 17.38 -33.60
N ASP A 83 22.50 16.22 -33.91
CA ASP A 83 21.52 16.03 -34.97
C ASP A 83 20.05 16.12 -34.42
N GLY A 84 19.88 16.36 -33.12
CA GLY A 84 18.58 16.48 -32.45
C GLY A 84 17.95 15.17 -32.07
N ASN A 85 18.66 14.04 -32.12
CA ASN A 85 18.16 12.74 -31.73
C ASN A 85 18.39 12.49 -30.23
N PHE A 86 17.52 11.68 -29.61
CA PHE A 86 17.70 11.30 -28.22
C PHE A 86 18.91 10.41 -27.99
N THR A 87 19.80 10.84 -27.12
CA THR A 87 20.98 10.08 -26.72
C THR A 87 20.62 8.81 -25.95
N LYS A 88 21.59 7.89 -25.84
CA LYS A 88 21.44 6.69 -24.99
C LYS A 88 21.12 7.01 -23.54
N ALA A 89 21.55 8.17 -23.04
CA ALA A 89 21.26 8.63 -21.69
C ALA A 89 19.77 8.97 -21.51
N ALA A 90 19.19 9.70 -22.46
CA ALA A 90 17.75 10.00 -22.45
C ALA A 90 16.91 8.75 -22.63
N GLN A 91 17.27 7.90 -23.59
CA GLN A 91 16.57 6.62 -23.84
C GLN A 91 16.66 5.67 -22.63
N GLY A 92 17.82 5.58 -21.97
CA GLY A 92 18.00 4.78 -20.76
C GLY A 92 17.17 5.29 -19.58
N PHE A 93 17.07 6.62 -19.45
CA PHE A 93 16.27 7.25 -18.41
C PHE A 93 14.77 6.91 -18.55
N VAL A 94 14.18 7.10 -19.73
CA VAL A 94 12.75 6.81 -19.96
C VAL A 94 12.45 5.32 -19.88
N ARG A 95 13.32 4.47 -20.43
CA ARG A 95 13.19 3.01 -20.33
C ARG A 95 13.22 2.52 -18.88
N GLY A 96 14.08 3.10 -18.04
CA GLY A 96 14.15 2.79 -16.61
C GLY A 96 12.90 3.17 -15.83
N LYS A 97 12.03 4.02 -16.41
CA LYS A 97 10.72 4.39 -15.85
C LYS A 97 9.54 3.66 -16.52
N GLY A 98 9.83 2.77 -17.49
CA GLY A 98 8.81 2.05 -18.24
C GLY A 98 8.07 2.92 -19.26
N LEU A 99 8.69 4.03 -19.70
CA LEU A 99 8.14 5.01 -20.63
C LEU A 99 8.93 5.00 -21.95
N THR A 100 8.44 5.74 -22.94
CA THR A 100 9.07 5.90 -24.24
C THR A 100 9.64 7.32 -24.43
N THR A 101 10.39 7.53 -25.49
CA THR A 101 10.91 8.86 -25.84
C THR A 101 9.82 9.84 -26.23
N ASP A 102 8.63 9.37 -26.59
CA ASP A 102 7.49 10.20 -26.95
C ASP A 102 6.82 10.87 -25.73
N ASP A 103 7.10 10.32 -24.53
CA ASP A 103 6.62 10.84 -23.25
C ASP A 103 7.56 11.92 -22.67
N ILE A 104 8.61 12.32 -23.41
CA ILE A 104 9.59 13.31 -22.97
C ILE A 104 9.02 14.70 -23.16
N GLU A 105 9.00 15.47 -22.07
CA GLU A 105 8.76 16.90 -22.06
C GLU A 105 10.06 17.64 -21.69
N PHE A 106 10.25 18.84 -22.27
CA PHE A 106 11.32 19.72 -21.85
C PHE A 106 10.74 20.81 -20.97
N ARG A 107 11.22 20.91 -19.73
CA ARG A 107 10.84 21.97 -18.81
C ARG A 107 12.07 22.78 -18.39
N GLU A 108 11.96 24.11 -18.41
CA GLU A 108 13.03 25.01 -17.98
C GLU A 108 13.07 25.09 -16.45
N VAL A 109 14.26 24.83 -15.89
CA VAL A 109 14.54 24.97 -14.47
C VAL A 109 15.83 25.75 -14.28
N LYS A 110 15.75 26.91 -13.68
CA LYS A 110 16.88 27.83 -13.40
C LYS A 110 17.68 28.22 -14.66
N GLY A 111 17.03 28.44 -15.79
CA GLY A 111 17.67 28.86 -17.03
C GLY A 111 18.26 27.74 -17.89
N GLU A 112 18.04 26.47 -17.50
CA GLU A 112 18.41 25.30 -18.30
C GLU A 112 17.19 24.40 -18.53
N GLU A 113 17.08 23.85 -19.73
CA GLU A 113 16.02 22.90 -20.07
C GLU A 113 16.45 21.48 -19.66
N TYR A 114 15.54 20.78 -18.98
CA TYR A 114 15.71 19.40 -18.54
C TYR A 114 14.63 18.53 -19.15
N VAL A 115 14.97 17.26 -19.36
CA VAL A 115 13.99 16.22 -19.67
C VAL A 115 13.12 15.98 -18.46
N TYR A 116 11.81 15.97 -18.67
CA TYR A 116 10.82 15.52 -17.72
C TYR A 116 9.99 14.43 -18.36
N VAL A 117 9.62 13.45 -17.58
CA VAL A 117 8.64 12.44 -17.98
C VAL A 117 7.61 12.29 -16.86
N THR A 118 6.35 12.22 -17.25
CA THR A 118 5.24 12.03 -16.33
C THR A 118 4.77 10.58 -16.45
N LYS A 119 4.89 9.82 -15.36
CA LYS A 119 4.35 8.47 -15.28
C LYS A 119 2.97 8.50 -14.66
N HIS A 120 1.99 8.00 -15.39
CA HIS A 120 0.64 7.78 -14.90
C HIS A 120 0.48 6.31 -14.53
N GLU A 121 0.08 6.06 -13.29
CA GLU A 121 -0.26 4.72 -12.80
C GLU A 121 -1.71 4.74 -12.33
N ALA A 122 -2.57 4.05 -13.07
CA ALA A 122 -3.97 3.94 -12.71
C ALA A 122 -4.14 3.16 -11.39
N GLY A 123 -5.01 3.64 -10.53
CA GLY A 123 -5.32 2.99 -9.28
C GLY A 123 -5.98 1.63 -9.49
N LYS A 124 -5.53 0.63 -8.73
CA LYS A 124 -6.14 -0.69 -8.70
C LYS A 124 -7.45 -0.68 -7.92
N ALA A 125 -8.35 -1.59 -8.24
CA ALA A 125 -9.58 -1.77 -7.46
C ALA A 125 -9.25 -2.13 -6.00
N ALA A 126 -10.04 -1.61 -5.05
CA ALA A 126 -9.83 -1.88 -3.63
C ALA A 126 -9.76 -3.38 -3.33
N LYS A 127 -10.62 -4.19 -3.95
CA LYS A 127 -10.65 -5.65 -3.81
C LYS A 127 -9.30 -6.32 -4.13
N GLU A 128 -8.60 -5.84 -5.16
CA GLU A 128 -7.28 -6.36 -5.54
C GLU A 128 -6.20 -6.00 -4.54
N VAL A 129 -6.32 -4.82 -3.93
CA VAL A 129 -5.37 -4.32 -2.93
C VAL A 129 -5.55 -5.00 -1.58
N LEU A 130 -6.79 -5.28 -1.20
CA LEU A 130 -7.14 -5.88 0.09
C LEU A 130 -6.67 -7.34 0.22
N ILE A 131 -6.25 -7.98 -0.86
CA ILE A 131 -5.61 -9.31 -0.83
C ILE A 131 -4.33 -9.30 0.03
N ASP A 132 -3.67 -8.14 0.16
CA ASP A 132 -2.45 -7.98 0.97
C ASP A 132 -2.71 -7.82 2.48
N ILE A 133 -3.97 -7.81 2.94
CA ILE A 133 -4.32 -7.68 4.37
C ILE A 133 -3.62 -8.71 5.28
N PRO A 134 -3.44 -9.98 4.89
CA PRO A 134 -2.70 -10.95 5.72
C PRO A 134 -1.29 -10.48 6.09
N GLU A 135 -0.64 -9.65 5.27
CA GLU A 135 0.68 -9.08 5.56
C GLU A 135 0.65 -8.15 6.79
N ILE A 136 -0.43 -7.37 6.96
CA ILE A 136 -0.63 -6.49 8.12
C ILE A 136 -0.68 -7.33 9.40
N LEU A 137 -1.42 -8.42 9.35
CA LEU A 137 -1.64 -9.30 10.49
C LEU A 137 -0.36 -10.04 10.85
N SER A 138 0.35 -10.56 9.85
CA SER A 138 1.62 -11.26 10.06
C SER A 138 2.73 -10.34 10.58
N ALA A 139 2.66 -9.05 10.27
CA ALA A 139 3.60 -8.04 10.75
C ALA A 139 3.31 -7.53 12.17
N MET A 140 2.21 -7.95 12.82
CA MET A 140 1.93 -7.59 14.21
C MET A 140 3.01 -8.14 15.14
N THR A 141 3.37 -7.34 16.14
CA THR A 141 4.42 -7.69 17.11
C THR A 141 3.83 -7.84 18.51
N PHE A 142 4.32 -8.83 19.25
CA PHE A 142 3.86 -9.15 20.58
C PHE A 142 5.04 -9.38 21.54
N PRO A 143 4.83 -9.23 22.86
CA PRO A 143 5.89 -9.47 23.84
C PRO A 143 6.42 -10.91 23.83
N VAL A 144 5.56 -11.85 23.47
CA VAL A 144 5.88 -13.28 23.38
C VAL A 144 5.17 -13.86 22.18
N ASN A 145 5.88 -14.62 21.37
CA ASN A 145 5.34 -15.40 20.27
C ASN A 145 5.51 -16.90 20.53
N MET A 146 4.71 -17.69 19.86
CA MET A 146 4.77 -19.14 19.92
C MET A 146 4.60 -19.76 18.54
N HIS A 147 5.20 -20.91 18.35
CA HIS A 147 4.89 -21.80 17.25
C HIS A 147 3.69 -22.67 17.60
N TRP A 148 2.87 -23.03 16.63
CA TRP A 148 1.83 -24.03 16.80
C TRP A 148 1.69 -24.91 15.55
N ALA A 149 1.32 -26.14 15.75
CA ALA A 149 1.27 -27.18 14.73
C ALA A 149 2.60 -27.26 13.94
N ASN A 150 2.54 -27.41 12.62
CA ASN A 150 3.71 -27.50 11.73
C ASN A 150 3.99 -26.17 11.00
N ASN A 151 3.46 -25.06 11.51
CA ASN A 151 3.65 -23.76 10.91
C ASN A 151 5.02 -23.18 11.25
N THR A 152 5.65 -22.53 10.28
CA THR A 152 6.84 -21.69 10.50
C THR A 152 6.49 -20.29 10.99
N PHE A 153 5.22 -19.92 10.91
CA PHE A 153 4.70 -18.64 11.35
C PHE A 153 4.55 -18.62 12.88
N GLU A 154 5.10 -17.58 13.49
CA GLU A 154 4.99 -17.33 14.92
C GLU A 154 3.96 -16.24 15.21
N TYR A 155 3.15 -16.45 16.23
CA TYR A 155 2.19 -15.46 16.69
C TYR A 155 1.97 -15.58 18.20
N ILE A 156 1.27 -14.61 18.80
CA ILE A 156 1.03 -14.64 20.25
C ILE A 156 0.15 -15.82 20.68
N ARG A 157 -0.79 -16.21 19.82
CA ARG A 157 -1.68 -17.36 20.00
C ARG A 157 -2.03 -17.97 18.64
N PRO A 158 -2.43 -19.24 18.59
CA PRO A 158 -2.93 -19.85 17.38
C PRO A 158 -4.05 -19.03 16.73
N VAL A 159 -3.93 -18.79 15.43
CA VAL A 159 -4.93 -18.14 14.61
C VAL A 159 -5.93 -19.19 14.11
N HIS A 160 -7.20 -18.97 14.30
CA HIS A 160 -8.27 -19.85 13.85
C HIS A 160 -8.91 -19.38 12.55
N THR A 161 -9.20 -18.08 12.49
CA THR A 161 -9.94 -17.51 11.37
C THR A 161 -9.39 -16.14 11.01
N LEU A 162 -9.40 -15.86 9.72
CA LEU A 162 -9.26 -14.51 9.19
C LEU A 162 -10.47 -14.25 8.30
N THR A 163 -11.22 -13.20 8.62
CA THR A 163 -12.35 -12.75 7.84
C THR A 163 -12.05 -11.36 7.31
N VAL A 164 -12.17 -11.19 6.00
CA VAL A 164 -12.10 -9.89 5.33
C VAL A 164 -13.38 -9.73 4.54
N LEU A 165 -14.19 -8.75 4.90
CA LEU A 165 -15.50 -8.51 4.31
C LEU A 165 -15.55 -7.09 3.74
N LEU A 166 -15.79 -6.97 2.45
CA LEU A 166 -15.97 -5.68 1.77
C LEU A 166 -17.46 -5.56 1.38
N ASP A 167 -18.22 -4.78 2.16
CA ASP A 167 -19.69 -4.78 2.18
C ASP A 167 -20.23 -6.22 2.42
N ASP A 168 -20.78 -6.87 1.41
CA ASP A 168 -21.36 -8.23 1.41
C ASP A 168 -20.46 -9.27 0.71
N GLU A 169 -19.27 -8.88 0.24
CA GLU A 169 -18.30 -9.77 -0.39
C GLU A 169 -17.18 -10.18 0.59
N ALA A 170 -16.91 -11.50 0.69
CA ALA A 170 -15.84 -12.08 1.51
C ALA A 170 -14.65 -12.51 0.65
#